data_e934435675f5a5f3a231e956577f848a
#
_entry.id   e934435675f5a5f3a231e956577f848a
#
_cell.length_a   1.000
_cell.length_b   1.000
_cell.length_c   1.000
_cell.angle_alpha   90.00
_cell.angle_beta   90.00
_cell.angle_gamma   90.00
#
_symmetry.space_group_name_H-M   'P 1'
#
loop_
_entity.id
_entity.type
_entity.pdbx_description
1 polymer ?
#
loop_
_entity_poly.entity_id
_entity_poly.type
_entity_poly.pdbx_seq_one_letter_code
_entity_poly.pdbx_strand_id
1 'polypeptide(L)'
;MLLEQMDDELDGAREYAQCALHLKDEDRELADVYASLARTELDHYQKLYNQMTRIMTNYRSEHGDMSHELQEFYDWQRTKTMNCMAEVKVLVDSYK
;
A
#
# COMPACT_ATOMS: atom_id res chain seq x y z
N MET A 1 1.20 -12.63 -6.97
CA MET A 1 2.34 -11.88 -7.49
C MET A 1 2.20 -10.40 -7.30
N LEU A 2 1.52 -9.69 -8.20
CA LEU A 2 1.39 -8.24 -8.06
C LEU A 2 0.65 -7.83 -6.78
N LEU A 3 -0.48 -8.47 -6.48
CA LEU A 3 -1.25 -8.19 -5.26
C LEU A 3 -0.45 -8.51 -3.99
N GLU A 4 0.32 -9.60 -4.01
CA GLU A 4 1.20 -9.95 -2.88
C GLU A 4 2.29 -8.90 -2.69
N GLN A 5 2.89 -8.41 -3.77
CA GLN A 5 3.90 -7.35 -3.70
C GLN A 5 3.31 -6.05 -3.15
N MET A 6 2.08 -5.72 -3.56
CA MET A 6 1.38 -4.54 -3.03
C MET A 6 1.14 -4.67 -1.53
N ASP A 7 0.70 -5.84 -1.08
CA ASP A 7 0.50 -6.11 0.34
C ASP A 7 1.83 -6.02 1.12
N ASP A 8 2.91 -6.56 0.56
CA ASP A 8 4.25 -6.49 1.18
C ASP A 8 4.73 -5.05 1.34
N GLU A 9 4.50 -4.19 0.34
CA GLU A 9 4.88 -2.78 0.43
C GLU A 9 4.07 -2.06 1.53
N LEU A 10 2.78 -2.35 1.65
CA LEU A 10 1.94 -1.77 2.70
C LEU A 10 2.33 -2.26 4.09
N ASP A 11 2.65 -3.55 4.24
CA ASP A 11 3.12 -4.11 5.50
C ASP A 11 4.43 -3.48 5.91
N GLY A 12 5.36 -3.30 4.97
CA GLY A 12 6.63 -2.62 5.20
C GLY A 12 6.42 -1.17 5.64
N ALA A 13 5.55 -0.45 4.95
CA ALA A 13 5.22 0.94 5.30
C ALA A 13 4.64 1.04 6.71
N ARG A 14 3.75 0.13 7.07
CA ARG A 14 3.15 0.08 8.41
C ARG A 14 4.21 -0.14 9.49
N GLU A 15 5.08 -1.14 9.29
CA GLU A 15 6.14 -1.45 10.24
C GLU A 15 7.08 -0.26 10.44
N TYR A 16 7.52 0.36 9.36
CA TYR A 16 8.40 1.53 9.44
C TYR A 16 7.72 2.71 10.12
N ALA A 17 6.45 2.97 9.81
CA ALA A 17 5.69 4.06 10.44
C ALA A 17 5.52 3.82 11.93
N GLN A 18 5.24 2.59 12.34
CA GLN A 18 5.13 2.22 13.77
C GLN A 18 6.47 2.40 14.48
N CYS A 19 7.58 1.98 13.85
CA CYS A 19 8.92 2.19 14.41
C CYS A 19 9.24 3.67 14.58
N ALA A 20 8.88 4.50 13.59
CA ALA A 20 9.09 5.93 13.66
C ALA A 20 8.36 6.55 14.84
N LEU A 21 7.08 6.22 15.02
CA LEU A 21 6.27 6.74 16.12
C LEU A 21 6.80 6.26 17.47
N HIS A 22 7.24 5.02 17.57
CA HIS A 22 7.78 4.44 18.81
C HIS A 22 9.09 5.11 19.23
N LEU A 23 9.96 5.43 18.27
CA LEU A 23 11.30 5.99 18.53
C LEU A 23 11.34 7.51 18.55
N LYS A 24 10.25 8.16 18.24
CA LYS A 24 10.16 9.61 18.04
C LYS A 24 10.78 10.42 19.18
N ASP A 25 10.54 10.02 20.41
CA ASP A 25 11.03 10.74 21.60
C ASP A 25 12.33 10.16 22.18
N GLU A 26 12.75 8.97 21.71
CA GLU A 26 13.95 8.29 22.19
C GLU A 26 15.16 8.53 21.29
N ASP A 27 14.95 8.42 19.97
CA ASP A 27 16.00 8.58 18.97
C ASP A 27 15.40 9.21 17.73
N ARG A 28 15.36 10.52 17.69
CA ARG A 28 14.74 11.29 16.61
C ARG A 28 15.39 11.06 15.27
N GLU A 29 16.70 10.92 15.23
CA GLU A 29 17.42 10.68 13.98
C GLU A 29 17.02 9.35 13.37
N LEU A 30 17.00 8.27 14.16
CA LEU A 30 16.55 6.96 13.68
C LEU A 30 15.07 6.97 13.32
N ALA A 31 14.24 7.63 14.11
CA ALA A 31 12.81 7.77 13.84
C ALA A 31 12.57 8.45 12.48
N ASP A 32 13.32 9.50 12.16
CA ASP A 32 13.21 10.21 10.87
C ASP A 32 13.58 9.29 9.70
N VAL A 33 14.57 8.42 9.87
CA VAL A 33 14.93 7.41 8.86
C VAL A 33 13.77 6.45 8.62
N TYR A 34 13.16 5.92 9.68
CA TYR A 34 12.01 5.03 9.55
C TYR A 34 10.81 5.72 8.89
N ALA A 35 10.54 6.97 9.23
CA ALA A 35 9.47 7.75 8.60
C ALA A 35 9.71 7.91 7.10
N SER A 36 10.96 8.16 6.70
CA SER A 36 11.35 8.25 5.30
C SER A 36 11.17 6.92 4.57
N LEU A 37 11.56 5.81 5.20
CA LEU A 37 11.38 4.47 4.65
C LEU A 37 9.89 4.14 4.47
N ALA A 38 9.05 4.53 5.42
CA ALA A 38 7.60 4.32 5.31
C ALA A 38 7.01 5.04 4.09
N ARG A 39 7.42 6.28 3.86
CA ARG A 39 6.97 7.05 2.69
C ARG A 39 7.44 6.43 1.38
N THR A 40 8.66 5.91 1.35
CA THR A 40 9.20 5.21 0.18
C THR A 40 8.40 3.95 -0.14
N GLU A 41 8.02 3.18 0.88
CA GLU A 41 7.18 1.99 0.69
C GLU A 41 5.79 2.34 0.17
N LEU A 42 5.17 3.43 0.65
CA LEU A 42 3.90 3.92 0.13
C LEU A 42 4.01 4.35 -1.34
N ASP A 43 5.13 4.94 -1.71
CA ASP A 43 5.41 5.35 -3.10
C ASP A 43 5.51 4.13 -4.01
N HIS A 44 6.20 3.08 -3.56
CA HIS A 44 6.27 1.80 -4.27
C HIS A 44 4.87 1.20 -4.45
N TYR A 45 4.07 1.19 -3.39
CA TYR A 45 2.70 0.71 -3.45
C TYR A 45 1.90 1.47 -4.53
N GLN A 46 2.00 2.79 -4.55
CA GLN A 46 1.25 3.61 -5.52
C GLN A 46 1.64 3.27 -6.96
N LYS A 47 2.92 3.02 -7.21
CA LYS A 47 3.41 2.62 -8.54
C LYS A 47 2.83 1.27 -8.94
N LEU A 48 2.82 0.30 -8.04
CA LEU A 48 2.24 -1.02 -8.31
C LEU A 48 0.71 -0.94 -8.52
N TYR A 49 0.03 -0.12 -7.72
CA TYR A 49 -1.41 0.12 -7.88
C TYR A 49 -1.75 0.69 -9.26
N ASN A 50 -0.97 1.64 -9.73
CA ASN A 50 -1.16 2.23 -11.05
C ASN A 50 -1.01 1.18 -12.16
N GLN A 51 -0.05 0.26 -12.01
CA GLN A 51 0.14 -0.84 -12.96
C GLN A 51 -1.00 -1.85 -12.90
N MET A 52 -1.50 -2.16 -11.72
CA MET A 52 -2.67 -3.02 -11.58
C MET A 52 -3.88 -2.44 -12.32
N THR A 53 -4.13 -1.14 -12.13
CA THR A 53 -5.23 -0.44 -12.82
C THR A 53 -5.09 -0.52 -14.34
N ARG A 54 -3.86 -0.32 -14.85
CA ARG A 54 -3.57 -0.41 -16.28
C ARG A 54 -3.85 -1.82 -16.82
N ILE A 55 -3.37 -2.85 -16.11
CA ILE A 55 -3.55 -4.25 -16.51
C ILE A 55 -5.05 -4.60 -16.55
N MET A 56 -5.80 -4.18 -15.55
CA MET A 56 -7.25 -4.44 -15.47
C MET A 56 -8.01 -3.75 -16.60
N THR A 57 -7.65 -2.51 -16.91
CA THR A 57 -8.25 -1.75 -18.02
C THR A 57 -7.97 -2.42 -19.35
N ASN A 58 -6.74 -2.88 -19.58
CA ASN A 58 -6.36 -3.57 -20.81
C ASN A 58 -7.09 -4.92 -20.95
N TYR A 59 -7.22 -5.65 -19.85
CA TYR A 59 -7.94 -6.92 -19.84
C TYR A 59 -9.39 -6.71 -20.29
N ARG A 60 -10.09 -5.73 -19.72
CA ARG A 60 -11.48 -5.43 -20.08
C ARG A 60 -11.63 -5.02 -21.53
N SER A 61 -10.66 -4.25 -22.04
CA SER A 61 -10.66 -3.82 -23.44
C SER A 61 -10.50 -5.00 -24.41
N GLU A 62 -9.70 -6.00 -24.06
CA GLU A 62 -9.38 -7.14 -24.93
C GLU A 62 -10.38 -8.28 -24.78
N HIS A 63 -10.88 -8.54 -23.60
CA HIS A 63 -11.65 -9.74 -23.24
C HIS A 63 -13.08 -9.44 -22.77
N GLY A 64 -13.45 -8.16 -22.65
CA GLY A 64 -14.73 -7.77 -22.07
C GLY A 64 -14.75 -7.87 -20.55
N ASP A 65 -15.94 -7.89 -19.97
CA ASP A 65 -16.10 -7.92 -18.53
C ASP A 65 -15.58 -9.24 -17.94
N MET A 66 -15.00 -9.14 -16.74
CA MET A 66 -14.59 -10.32 -16.00
C MET A 66 -15.78 -11.13 -15.53
N SER A 67 -15.58 -12.44 -15.26
CA SER A 67 -16.60 -13.25 -14.62
C SER A 67 -17.01 -12.64 -13.28
N HIS A 68 -18.24 -12.93 -12.84
CA HIS A 68 -18.76 -12.41 -11.57
C HIS A 68 -17.86 -12.76 -10.38
N GLU A 69 -17.41 -14.02 -10.31
CA GLU A 69 -16.53 -14.49 -9.24
C GLU A 69 -15.18 -13.76 -9.24
N LEU A 70 -14.61 -13.55 -10.42
CA LEU A 70 -13.32 -12.86 -10.54
C LEU A 70 -13.46 -11.39 -10.16
N GLN A 71 -14.56 -10.74 -10.57
CA GLN A 71 -14.82 -9.34 -10.19
C GLN A 71 -15.00 -9.20 -8.68
N GLU A 72 -15.73 -10.10 -8.04
CA GLU A 72 -15.92 -10.11 -6.59
C GLU A 72 -14.59 -10.27 -5.86
N PHE A 73 -13.73 -11.17 -6.35
CA PHE A 73 -12.39 -11.37 -5.77
C PHE A 73 -11.56 -10.08 -5.83
N TYR A 74 -11.51 -9.43 -6.98
CA TYR A 74 -10.76 -8.20 -7.15
C TYR A 74 -11.33 -7.05 -6.32
N ASP A 75 -12.64 -6.92 -6.24
CA ASP A 75 -13.29 -5.90 -5.43
C ASP A 75 -12.98 -6.08 -3.95
N TRP A 76 -13.02 -7.32 -3.47
CA TRP A 76 -12.66 -7.65 -2.09
C TRP A 76 -11.20 -7.31 -1.79
N GLN A 77 -10.30 -7.76 -2.67
CA GLN A 77 -8.86 -7.51 -2.51
C GLN A 77 -8.55 -6.01 -2.55
N ARG A 78 -9.16 -5.31 -3.47
CA ARG A 78 -9.00 -3.86 -3.62
C ARG A 78 -9.47 -3.11 -2.37
N THR A 79 -10.63 -3.46 -1.85
CA THR A 79 -11.17 -2.84 -0.63
C THR A 79 -10.24 -3.07 0.56
N LYS A 80 -9.78 -4.30 0.73
CA LYS A 80 -8.82 -4.66 1.79
C LYS A 80 -7.55 -3.83 1.68
N THR A 81 -6.99 -3.74 0.48
CA THR A 81 -5.75 -3.00 0.23
C THR A 81 -5.93 -1.50 0.47
N MET A 82 -7.04 -0.92 0.02
CA MET A 82 -7.34 0.51 0.23
C MET A 82 -7.53 0.84 1.69
N ASN A 83 -8.19 -0.03 2.45
CA ASN A 83 -8.35 0.16 3.90
C ASN A 83 -7.00 0.13 4.62
N CYS A 84 -6.13 -0.79 4.25
CA CYS A 84 -4.79 -0.88 4.79
C CYS A 84 -3.96 0.36 4.45
N MET A 85 -4.05 0.85 3.21
CA MET A 85 -3.37 2.06 2.77
C MET A 85 -3.83 3.29 3.57
N ALA A 86 -5.14 3.42 3.81
CA ALA A 86 -5.69 4.51 4.60
C ALA A 86 -5.14 4.49 6.04
N GLU A 87 -5.09 3.31 6.65
CA GLU A 87 -4.52 3.12 7.98
C GLU A 87 -3.04 3.53 8.03
N VAL A 88 -2.25 3.08 7.06
CA VAL A 88 -0.82 3.39 6.98
C VAL A 88 -0.60 4.88 6.77
N LYS A 89 -1.41 5.54 5.93
CA LYS A 89 -1.33 6.99 5.74
C LYS A 89 -1.57 7.75 7.03
N VAL A 90 -2.55 7.34 7.82
CA VAL A 90 -2.81 7.95 9.14
C VAL A 90 -1.58 7.83 10.03
N LEU A 91 -0.93 6.65 10.06
CA LEU A 91 0.29 6.44 10.85
C LEU A 91 1.43 7.35 10.37
N VAL A 92 1.65 7.42 9.06
CA VAL A 92 2.71 8.27 8.49
C VAL A 92 2.45 9.75 8.77
N ASP A 93 1.20 10.20 8.60
CA ASP A 93 0.82 11.60 8.84
C ASP A 93 0.84 11.97 10.33
N SER A 94 0.73 10.98 11.21
CA SER A 94 0.83 11.18 12.66
C SER A 94 2.26 11.43 13.12
N TYR A 95 3.23 11.12 12.30
CA TYR A 95 4.65 11.35 12.60
C TYR A 95 5.01 12.82 12.32
N LYS A 96 5.30 13.57 13.38
CA LYS A 96 5.69 15.00 13.28
C LYS A 96 6.88 15.35 14.13
#